data_c8a207bf87c38ee501a66847183484fe
#
_entry.id   c8a207bf87c38ee501a66847183484fe
#
_cell.length_a   1.000
_cell.length_b   1.000
_cell.length_c   1.000
_cell.angle_alpha   90.00
_cell.angle_beta   90.00
_cell.angle_gamma   90.00
#
_symmetry.space_group_name_H-M   'P 1'
#
loop_
_entity.id
_entity.type
_entity.pdbx_description
1 polymer ?
#
loop_
_entity_poly.entity_id
_entity_poly.type
_entity_poly.pdbx_seq_one_letter_code
_entity_poly.pdbx_strand_id
1 'polypeptide(L)'
;DKIIIETDERTAVTVVAASGGYPGNFETGKLITGLNSIYANDSIIFHAGTEDKNGKTYTRGGRVLAATSFGSNIADAAEHSNYLLEQVNFEGRILVMSSNNFHFLSLAFNREICRAFAY
;
A
#
# COMPACT_ATOMS: atom_id res chain seq x y z
N ASP A 1 -9.71 6.43 -30.23
CA ASP A 1 -8.94 6.25 -29.02
C ASP A 1 -8.66 4.78 -28.78
N LYS A 2 -7.44 4.41 -29.07
CA LYS A 2 -6.99 3.04 -28.83
C LYS A 2 -6.45 2.93 -27.43
N ILE A 3 -7.17 2.21 -26.57
CA ILE A 3 -6.66 1.80 -25.27
C ILE A 3 -5.80 0.57 -25.52
N ILE A 4 -4.50 0.73 -25.37
CA ILE A 4 -3.60 -0.40 -25.39
C ILE A 4 -3.52 -0.92 -23.96
N ILE A 5 -4.06 -2.11 -23.74
CA ILE A 5 -3.92 -2.80 -22.47
C ILE A 5 -2.69 -3.69 -22.58
N GLU A 6 -1.61 -3.25 -21.97
CA GLU A 6 -0.45 -4.12 -21.77
C GLU A 6 -0.61 -4.85 -20.45
N THR A 7 -0.60 -6.18 -20.51
CA THR A 7 -0.58 -7.02 -19.31
C THR A 7 0.85 -7.32 -18.93
N ASP A 8 1.22 -6.94 -17.72
CA ASP A 8 2.51 -7.33 -17.16
C ASP A 8 2.41 -8.78 -16.66
N GLU A 9 3.31 -9.62 -17.09
CA GLU A 9 3.32 -11.04 -16.70
C GLU A 9 3.90 -11.27 -15.30
N ARG A 10 4.51 -10.25 -14.71
CA ARG A 10 5.04 -10.36 -13.35
C ARG A 10 3.92 -10.45 -12.33
N THR A 11 4.20 -11.11 -11.21
CA THR A 11 3.29 -11.17 -10.08
C THR A 11 3.34 -9.85 -9.30
N ALA A 12 2.17 -9.34 -8.92
CA ALA A 12 2.05 -8.16 -8.09
C ALA A 12 1.36 -8.50 -6.77
N VAL A 13 1.87 -7.98 -5.66
CA VAL A 13 1.27 -8.15 -4.33
C VAL A 13 1.14 -6.81 -3.65
N THR A 14 -0.04 -6.57 -3.08
CA THR A 14 -0.32 -5.39 -2.26
C THR A 14 -0.35 -5.78 -0.79
N VAL A 15 0.42 -5.04 0.01
CA VAL A 15 0.37 -5.11 1.47
C VAL A 15 -0.16 -3.78 1.98
N VAL A 16 -1.08 -3.83 2.92
CA VAL A 16 -1.70 -2.65 3.52
C VAL A 16 -1.14 -2.43 4.92
N ALA A 17 -0.68 -1.21 5.18
CA ALA A 17 -0.36 -0.76 6.53
C ALA A 17 -1.64 -0.15 7.12
N ALA A 18 -2.14 -0.73 8.19
CA ALA A 18 -3.38 -0.33 8.83
C ALA A 18 -3.15 0.19 10.24
N SER A 19 -4.10 0.99 10.72
CA SER A 19 -4.13 1.46 12.11
C SER A 19 -4.39 0.29 13.07
N GLY A 20 -3.76 0.29 14.22
CA GLY A 20 -3.96 -0.75 15.23
C GLY A 20 -5.41 -0.81 15.69
N GLY A 21 -5.97 -2.02 15.68
CA GLY A 21 -7.37 -2.26 15.98
C GLY A 21 -8.27 -2.42 14.76
N TYR A 22 -7.83 -1.95 13.59
CA TYR A 22 -8.58 -2.10 12.35
C TYR A 22 -8.81 -3.61 12.02
N PRO A 23 -9.99 -4.03 11.56
CA PRO A 23 -11.18 -3.25 11.18
C PRO A 23 -12.11 -2.83 12.33
N GLY A 24 -11.78 -3.16 13.58
CA GLY A 24 -12.52 -2.68 14.74
C GLY A 24 -12.17 -1.24 15.09
N ASN A 25 -12.32 -0.88 16.36
CA ASN A 25 -12.00 0.48 16.82
C ASN A 25 -10.49 0.77 16.70
N PHE A 26 -10.15 1.90 16.14
CA PHE A 26 -8.78 2.35 15.98
C PHE A 26 -8.66 3.85 16.24
N GLU A 27 -7.46 4.27 16.59
CA GLU A 27 -7.13 5.69 16.77
C GLU A 27 -6.53 6.25 15.47
N THR A 28 -6.74 7.55 15.26
CA THR A 28 -6.16 8.30 14.14
C THR A 28 -5.25 9.42 14.65
N GLY A 29 -4.64 10.17 13.73
CA GLY A 29 -3.78 11.29 14.09
C GLY A 29 -2.37 10.87 14.51
N LYS A 30 -1.94 9.65 14.21
CA LYS A 30 -0.58 9.20 14.51
C LYS A 30 0.39 9.69 13.44
N LEU A 31 1.51 10.24 13.88
CA LEU A 31 2.56 10.71 12.96
C LEU A 31 3.16 9.54 12.18
N ILE A 32 3.25 9.71 10.86
CA ILE A 32 3.89 8.75 9.97
C ILE A 32 5.29 9.23 9.66
N THR A 33 6.27 8.40 9.92
CA THR A 33 7.69 8.68 9.65
C THR A 33 8.24 7.73 8.59
N GLY A 34 9.28 8.14 7.89
CA GLY A 34 9.99 7.30 6.93
C GLY A 34 9.52 7.41 5.49
N LEU A 35 8.45 8.14 5.20
CA LEU A 35 7.93 8.27 3.84
C LEU A 35 8.93 8.92 2.85
N ASN A 36 9.76 9.81 3.33
CA ASN A 36 10.72 10.54 2.48
C ASN A 36 12.00 9.76 2.17
N SER A 37 12.22 8.65 2.85
CA SER A 37 13.44 7.85 2.73
C SER A 37 13.21 6.52 2.03
N ILE A 38 12.06 6.34 1.39
CA ILE A 38 11.71 5.10 0.72
C ILE A 38 12.39 5.03 -0.64
N TYR A 39 13.15 3.97 -0.81
CA TYR A 39 13.78 3.62 -2.07
C TYR A 39 13.21 2.29 -2.55
N ALA A 40 12.58 2.29 -3.70
CA ALA A 40 12.03 1.08 -4.27
C ALA A 40 12.00 1.14 -5.79
N ASN A 41 12.57 0.10 -6.42
CA ASN A 41 12.38 -0.18 -7.83
C ASN A 41 11.18 -1.10 -7.98
N ASP A 42 10.34 -0.86 -8.98
CA ASP A 42 9.16 -1.70 -9.26
C ASP A 42 8.16 -1.81 -8.09
N SER A 43 8.12 -0.79 -7.24
CA SER A 43 7.20 -0.73 -6.11
C SER A 43 6.59 0.66 -5.99
N ILE A 44 5.34 0.70 -5.55
CA ILE A 44 4.59 1.96 -5.38
C ILE A 44 3.92 1.95 -4.02
N ILE A 45 3.98 3.09 -3.31
CA ILE A 45 3.17 3.33 -2.13
C ILE A 45 1.99 4.24 -2.48
N PHE A 46 0.80 3.81 -2.10
CA PHE A 46 -0.43 4.59 -2.22
C PHE A 46 -0.85 5.09 -0.86
N HIS A 47 -1.28 6.35 -0.80
CA HIS A 47 -1.92 6.92 0.39
C HIS A 47 -3.41 6.59 0.36
N ALA A 48 -3.89 5.92 1.39
CA ALA A 48 -5.30 5.57 1.55
C ALA A 48 -5.99 6.43 2.62
N GLY A 49 -5.50 6.38 3.85
CA GLY A 49 -6.05 7.15 4.96
C GLY A 49 -5.00 7.99 5.64
N THR A 50 -4.45 8.97 4.95
CA THR A 50 -3.45 9.89 5.46
C THR A 50 -3.93 11.34 5.36
N GLU A 51 -3.36 12.20 6.17
CA GLU A 51 -3.61 13.64 6.17
C GLU A 51 -2.31 14.39 6.37
N ASP A 52 -2.05 15.39 5.52
CA ASP A 52 -0.87 16.23 5.65
C ASP A 52 -1.21 17.48 6.45
N LYS A 53 -0.40 17.77 7.47
CA LYS A 53 -0.50 18.97 8.29
C LYS A 53 0.90 19.52 8.57
N ASN A 54 1.15 20.78 8.22
CA ASN A 54 2.41 21.46 8.50
C ASN A 54 3.64 20.70 7.99
N GLY A 55 3.54 20.11 6.80
CA GLY A 55 4.63 19.36 6.19
C GLY A 55 4.84 17.95 6.74
N LYS A 56 3.98 17.51 7.63
CA LYS A 56 4.00 16.16 8.23
C LYS A 56 2.76 15.38 7.84
N THR A 57 2.89 14.05 7.77
CA THR A 57 1.80 13.16 7.40
C THR A 57 1.33 12.38 8.63
N TYR A 58 0.03 12.31 8.80
CA TYR A 58 -0.62 11.63 9.94
C TYR A 58 -1.63 10.60 9.46
N THR A 59 -1.88 9.59 10.28
CA THR A 59 -2.95 8.63 10.01
C THR A 59 -4.32 9.29 10.16
N ARG A 60 -5.24 8.95 9.27
CA ARG A 60 -6.62 9.45 9.30
C ARG A 60 -7.67 8.35 9.17
N GLY A 61 -7.30 7.20 8.72
CA GLY A 61 -8.22 6.08 8.50
C GLY A 61 -7.68 4.76 9.01
N GLY A 62 -8.48 3.72 8.89
CA GLY A 62 -8.07 2.37 9.27
C GLY A 62 -7.02 1.80 8.35
N ARG A 63 -7.22 1.92 7.03
CA ARG A 63 -6.21 1.62 6.03
C ARG A 63 -5.43 2.89 5.76
N VAL A 64 -4.15 2.87 6.03
CA VAL A 64 -3.31 4.08 6.02
C VAL A 64 -2.52 4.18 4.73
N LEU A 65 -1.75 3.15 4.42
CA LEU A 65 -0.91 3.09 3.23
C LEU A 65 -1.04 1.72 2.57
N ALA A 66 -0.82 1.65 1.29
CA ALA A 66 -0.75 0.39 0.55
C ALA A 66 0.52 0.38 -0.29
N ALA A 67 1.31 -0.67 -0.17
CA ALA A 67 2.48 -0.88 -1.00
C ALA A 67 2.21 -2.00 -1.98
N THR A 68 2.41 -1.72 -3.25
CA THR A 68 2.27 -2.71 -4.32
C THR A 68 3.62 -2.89 -5.00
N SER A 69 4.06 -4.13 -5.09
CA SER A 69 5.35 -4.48 -5.67
C SER A 69 5.22 -5.64 -6.64
N PHE A 70 6.09 -5.64 -7.64
CA PHE A 70 6.25 -6.77 -8.54
C PHE A 70 7.31 -7.74 -8.02
N GLY A 71 7.16 -9.00 -8.37
CA GLY A 71 8.14 -10.03 -8.11
C GLY A 71 7.98 -11.20 -9.07
N SER A 72 8.92 -12.12 -9.05
CA SER A 72 8.88 -13.33 -9.89
C SER A 72 7.82 -14.33 -9.45
N ASN A 73 7.42 -14.27 -8.19
CA ASN A 73 6.34 -15.05 -7.59
C ASN A 73 5.70 -14.26 -6.46
N ILE A 74 4.65 -14.83 -5.85
CA ILE A 74 3.91 -14.16 -4.76
C ILE A 74 4.80 -13.86 -3.56
N ALA A 75 5.63 -14.82 -3.14
CA ALA A 75 6.51 -14.65 -1.98
C ALA A 75 7.51 -13.51 -2.21
N ASP A 76 8.08 -13.43 -3.40
CA ASP A 76 9.03 -12.39 -3.78
C ASP A 76 8.36 -11.01 -3.81
N ALA A 77 7.20 -10.91 -4.45
CA ALA A 77 6.44 -9.66 -4.52
C ALA A 77 5.99 -9.19 -3.13
N ALA A 78 5.52 -10.12 -2.28
CA ALA A 78 5.11 -9.82 -0.91
C ALA A 78 6.29 -9.34 -0.06
N GLU A 79 7.45 -9.95 -0.22
CA GLU A 79 8.67 -9.53 0.47
C GLU A 79 9.05 -8.09 0.11
N HIS A 80 8.98 -7.73 -1.17
CA HIS A 80 9.25 -6.37 -1.62
C HIS A 80 8.27 -5.37 -1.03
N SER A 81 7.00 -5.67 -1.01
CA SER A 81 5.98 -4.78 -0.42
C SER A 81 6.13 -4.64 1.09
N ASN A 82 6.40 -5.74 1.79
CA ASN A 82 6.68 -5.71 3.23
C ASN A 82 7.93 -4.88 3.55
N TYR A 83 9.00 -5.09 2.79
CA TYR A 83 10.23 -4.32 2.97
C TYR A 83 9.99 -2.83 2.81
N LEU A 84 9.18 -2.45 1.83
CA LEU A 84 8.82 -1.07 1.59
C LEU A 84 8.08 -0.44 2.77
N LEU A 85 7.09 -1.15 3.31
CA LEU A 85 6.29 -0.67 4.45
C LEU A 85 7.02 -0.74 5.78
N GLU A 86 8.02 -1.60 5.92
CA GLU A 86 8.86 -1.64 7.13
C GLU A 86 9.67 -0.36 7.33
N GLN A 87 9.94 0.37 6.26
CA GLN A 87 10.63 1.66 6.32
C GLN A 87 9.73 2.80 6.81
N VAL A 88 8.42 2.59 6.79
CA VAL A 88 7.42 3.54 7.24
C VAL A 88 6.96 3.15 8.64
N ASN A 89 6.87 4.11 9.55
CA ASN A 89 6.48 3.80 10.92
C ASN A 89 5.42 4.77 11.44
N PHE A 90 4.46 4.22 12.17
CA PHE A 90 3.50 4.96 12.98
C PHE A 90 3.00 4.06 14.11
N GLU A 91 2.58 4.66 15.20
CA GLU A 91 2.15 3.94 16.40
C GLU A 91 0.95 3.02 16.10
N GLY A 92 1.06 1.77 16.51
CA GLY A 92 0.00 0.78 16.32
C GLY A 92 -0.03 0.14 14.93
N ARG A 93 0.91 0.43 14.06
CA ARG A 93 0.95 -0.10 12.70
C ARG A 93 0.81 -1.62 12.66
N ILE A 94 -0.11 -2.10 11.82
CA ILE A 94 -0.22 -3.52 11.45
C ILE A 94 -0.10 -3.65 9.94
N LEU A 95 0.51 -4.75 9.49
CA LEU A 95 0.64 -5.05 8.07
C LEU A 95 -0.32 -6.18 7.72
N VAL A 96 -1.14 -5.96 6.72
CA VAL A 96 -2.13 -6.93 6.25
C VAL A 96 -1.88 -7.21 4.77
N MET A 97 -1.57 -8.45 4.46
CA MET A 97 -1.42 -8.87 3.07
C MET A 97 -2.80 -9.18 2.48
N SER A 98 -3.13 -8.53 1.38
CA SER A 98 -4.34 -8.82 0.62
C SER A 98 -4.09 -10.03 -0.29
N SER A 99 -4.04 -11.22 0.29
CA SER A 99 -3.65 -12.42 -0.44
C SER A 99 -4.80 -13.23 -1.03
N ASN A 100 -6.03 -12.90 -0.68
CA ASN A 100 -7.16 -13.77 -0.98
C ASN A 100 -7.85 -13.52 -2.33
N ASN A 101 -7.36 -12.58 -3.11
CA ASN A 101 -7.93 -12.24 -4.40
C ASN A 101 -6.84 -11.98 -5.43
N PHE A 102 -6.29 -13.06 -6.00
CA PHE A 102 -5.28 -12.96 -7.05
C PHE A 102 -5.71 -12.12 -8.24
N HIS A 103 -6.98 -12.21 -8.63
CA HIS A 103 -7.53 -11.39 -9.70
C HIS A 103 -7.57 -9.91 -9.34
N PHE A 104 -7.79 -9.60 -8.08
CA PHE A 104 -7.78 -8.23 -7.60
C PHE A 104 -6.38 -7.64 -7.62
N LEU A 105 -5.37 -8.44 -7.29
CA LEU A 105 -3.96 -8.02 -7.28
C LEU A 105 -3.44 -7.78 -8.71
N SER A 106 -3.81 -8.62 -9.65
CA SER A 106 -3.43 -8.43 -11.06
C SER A 106 -4.12 -7.22 -11.69
N LEU A 107 -5.27 -6.83 -11.16
CA LEU A 107 -5.98 -5.62 -11.57
C LEU A 107 -5.49 -4.36 -10.85
N ALA A 108 -4.68 -4.50 -9.79
CA ALA A 108 -4.23 -3.37 -8.98
C ALA A 108 -3.33 -2.37 -9.75
N PHE A 109 -2.83 -2.75 -10.88
CA PHE A 109 -2.13 -1.84 -11.81
C PHE A 109 -3.05 -1.19 -12.83
N ASN A 110 -4.34 -1.49 -12.77
CA ASN A 110 -5.32 -0.78 -13.57
C ASN A 110 -5.63 0.57 -12.88
N ARG A 111 -5.65 1.64 -13.67
CA ARG A 111 -5.91 3.02 -13.21
C ARG A 111 -7.15 3.18 -12.33
N GLU A 112 -8.13 2.30 -12.51
CA GLU A 112 -9.37 2.34 -11.74
C GLU A 112 -9.22 1.82 -10.31
N ILE A 113 -8.29 0.89 -10.09
CA ILE A 113 -8.02 0.35 -8.75
C ILE A 113 -7.15 1.30 -7.94
N CYS A 114 -6.26 2.04 -8.59
CA CYS A 114 -5.57 3.14 -7.92
C CYS A 114 -6.55 4.14 -7.33
N ARG A 115 -7.70 4.36 -7.96
CA ARG A 115 -8.78 5.20 -7.41
C ARG A 115 -9.50 4.55 -6.23
N ALA A 116 -9.67 3.23 -6.24
CA ALA A 116 -10.34 2.53 -5.14
C ALA A 116 -9.50 2.55 -3.86
N PHE A 117 -8.18 2.59 -3.96
CA PHE A 117 -7.27 2.71 -2.81
C PHE A 117 -7.03 4.16 -2.37
N ALA A 118 -7.40 5.14 -3.17
CA ALA A 118 -7.23 6.57 -2.85
C ALA A 118 -8.32 7.15 -1.95
N TYR A 119 -9.27 6.34 -1.55
CA TYR A 119 -10.35 6.77 -0.63
C TYR A 119 -10.08 6.39 0.81
#